data_832fc80b3c6b96dd0bf6d11ce85b00b5
#
_entry.id   832fc80b3c6b96dd0bf6d11ce85b00b5
#
_cell.length_a   1.000
_cell.length_b   1.000
_cell.length_c   1.000
_cell.angle_alpha   90.00
_cell.angle_beta   90.00
_cell.angle_gamma   90.00
#
_symmetry.space_group_name_H-M   'P 1'
#
loop_
_entity.id
_entity.type
_entity.pdbx_description
1 polymer ?
#
loop_
_entity_poly.entity_id
_entity_poly.type
_entity_poly.pdbx_seq_one_letter_code
_entity_poly.pdbx_strand_id
1 'polypeptide(L)'
;MAMRVDFHTHIIPEDIPNFIERFDGERWPVLEKTCSCGANIMVAGKVFREVTDQVWSPQKRIQDMDAEGVDIQVLSPIPVTFSYWAEPIAAEEMSKVQNDFIADTVKQYPNRFIGLGTVPLQDVEVSIREMQRCIQELGLKGIEIGTNINGKNLDDPAFTKFFEMAERWEVPLFIHPWETLGTERMPRHNFMYTVGIPSETALAAASLILGGVMERFPKLKICFAHGGGSFPSILPRLDQGWHVWPHLRQTTKPPSYYAKSFYFDSLNYDALNLKLLIDRFGFEKVVMGSDYPFLLREIPPGKVVDETLELTDEQKKAILGENALTFLNIKIGEGLES
;
A
#
# COMPACT_ATOMS: atom_id res chain seq x y z
N MET A 1 -22.94 15.23 -0.60
CA MET A 1 -22.31 14.02 -1.20
C MET A 1 -21.52 13.33 -0.12
N ALA A 2 -21.28 12.05 -0.21
CA ALA A 2 -20.38 11.35 0.70
C ALA A 2 -18.94 11.84 0.46
N MET A 3 -18.16 12.02 1.52
CA MET A 3 -16.72 12.31 1.42
C MET A 3 -16.00 11.16 0.74
N ARG A 4 -15.10 11.47 -0.21
CA ARG A 4 -14.31 10.49 -0.95
C ARG A 4 -12.85 10.57 -0.56
N VAL A 5 -12.33 9.47 -0.01
CA VAL A 5 -10.94 9.32 0.41
C VAL A 5 -10.28 8.25 -0.46
N ASP A 6 -9.45 8.66 -1.40
CA ASP A 6 -8.66 7.75 -2.22
C ASP A 6 -7.45 7.27 -1.42
N PHE A 7 -7.57 6.06 -0.87
CA PHE A 7 -6.59 5.49 0.05
C PHE A 7 -5.32 5.00 -0.66
N HIS A 8 -5.41 4.63 -1.93
CA HIS A 8 -4.31 4.03 -2.67
C HIS A 8 -3.79 4.98 -3.75
N THR A 9 -2.85 5.83 -3.38
CA THR A 9 -2.20 6.76 -4.33
C THR A 9 -0.70 6.86 -4.06
N HIS A 10 0.09 7.13 -5.11
CA HIS A 10 1.54 7.18 -5.03
C HIS A 10 2.11 8.55 -5.38
N ILE A 11 3.19 8.93 -4.69
CA ILE A 11 3.90 10.18 -4.90
C ILE A 11 5.41 9.96 -4.77
N ILE A 12 6.21 10.80 -5.43
CA ILE A 12 7.67 10.79 -5.35
C ILE A 12 8.17 12.24 -5.32
N PRO A 13 9.24 12.58 -4.56
CA PRO A 13 9.82 13.91 -4.63
C PRO A 13 10.28 14.26 -6.05
N GLU A 14 10.05 15.50 -6.48
CA GLU A 14 10.54 15.99 -7.76
C GLU A 14 12.07 15.98 -7.81
N ASP A 15 12.71 16.38 -6.72
CA ASP A 15 14.15 16.48 -6.56
C ASP A 15 14.66 15.37 -5.62
N ILE A 16 14.79 14.16 -6.16
CA ILE A 16 15.43 13.06 -5.43
C ILE A 16 16.95 13.29 -5.47
N PRO A 17 17.64 13.29 -4.32
CA PRO A 17 19.10 13.35 -4.29
C PRO A 17 19.73 12.26 -5.14
N ASN A 18 20.88 12.52 -5.76
CA ASN A 18 21.58 11.52 -6.56
C ASN A 18 22.20 10.43 -5.68
N PHE A 19 21.42 9.39 -5.41
CA PHE A 19 21.85 8.25 -4.58
C PHE A 19 22.95 7.42 -5.26
N ILE A 20 23.02 7.41 -6.60
CA ILE A 20 24.09 6.70 -7.34
C ILE A 20 25.46 7.32 -7.05
N GLU A 21 25.54 8.65 -6.88
CA GLU A 21 26.79 9.33 -6.54
C GLU A 21 27.13 9.23 -5.04
N ARG A 22 26.13 9.05 -4.18
CA ARG A 22 26.33 9.05 -2.71
C ARG A 22 26.55 7.66 -2.13
N PHE A 23 25.97 6.63 -2.76
CA PHE A 23 25.99 5.25 -2.26
C PHE A 23 26.25 4.29 -3.41
N ASP A 24 26.82 3.15 -3.11
CA ASP A 24 27.04 2.09 -4.09
C ASP A 24 25.70 1.53 -4.60
N GLY A 25 25.67 1.12 -5.86
CA GLY A 25 24.54 0.44 -6.49
C GLY A 25 23.89 1.24 -7.62
N GLU A 26 23.57 0.54 -8.71
CA GLU A 26 22.99 1.13 -9.90
C GLU A 26 21.44 1.14 -9.91
N ARG A 27 20.83 0.50 -8.91
CA ARG A 27 19.34 0.30 -8.85
C ARG A 27 18.58 1.47 -8.23
N TRP A 28 19.27 2.54 -7.82
CA TRP A 28 18.60 3.72 -7.25
C TRP A 28 17.69 4.37 -8.29
N PRO A 29 16.42 4.66 -7.93
CA PRO A 29 15.53 5.38 -8.84
C PRO A 29 16.00 6.83 -8.99
N VAL A 30 16.01 7.30 -10.25
CA VAL A 30 16.33 8.68 -10.62
C VAL A 30 15.20 9.23 -11.45
N LEU A 31 14.77 10.46 -11.19
CA LEU A 31 13.75 11.14 -11.97
C LEU A 31 14.42 12.03 -13.04
N GLU A 32 14.46 11.56 -14.27
CA GLU A 32 15.02 12.30 -15.40
C GLU A 32 13.90 13.10 -16.11
N LYS A 33 13.95 14.43 -16.02
CA LYS A 33 12.95 15.30 -16.67
C LYS A 33 13.05 15.21 -18.20
N THR A 34 11.89 15.00 -18.83
CA THR A 34 11.74 15.03 -20.29
C THR A 34 11.13 16.32 -20.80
N CYS A 35 10.32 16.96 -19.96
CA CYS A 35 9.72 18.31 -20.17
C CYS A 35 9.30 18.90 -18.83
N SER A 36 8.66 20.08 -18.83
CA SER A 36 8.14 20.70 -17.59
C SER A 36 7.06 19.88 -16.88
N CYS A 37 6.36 19.00 -17.61
CA CYS A 37 5.25 18.18 -17.10
C CYS A 37 5.48 16.68 -17.23
N GLY A 38 6.68 16.23 -17.61
CA GLY A 38 6.99 14.81 -17.81
C GLY A 38 8.40 14.43 -17.37
N ALA A 39 8.55 13.19 -16.97
CA ALA A 39 9.83 12.60 -16.57
C ALA A 39 9.85 11.10 -16.82
N ASN A 40 11.04 10.52 -16.83
CA ASN A 40 11.27 9.10 -16.75
C ASN A 40 11.77 8.73 -15.35
N ILE A 41 11.13 7.76 -14.70
CA ILE A 41 11.76 7.08 -13.59
C ILE A 41 12.77 6.09 -14.15
N MET A 42 14.05 6.33 -13.92
CA MET A 42 15.16 5.48 -14.34
C MET A 42 15.56 4.54 -13.22
N VAL A 43 15.85 3.27 -13.55
CA VAL A 43 16.42 2.27 -12.63
C VAL A 43 17.48 1.48 -13.39
N ALA A 44 18.69 1.38 -12.84
CA ALA A 44 19.83 0.71 -13.48
C ALA A 44 20.07 1.18 -14.92
N GLY A 45 19.98 2.50 -15.16
CA GLY A 45 20.19 3.12 -16.48
C GLY A 45 19.11 2.82 -17.53
N LYS A 46 17.97 2.25 -17.12
CA LYS A 46 16.84 1.95 -18.03
C LYS A 46 15.58 2.69 -17.58
N VAL A 47 14.74 3.06 -18.55
CA VAL A 47 13.42 3.60 -18.26
C VAL A 47 12.59 2.50 -17.57
N PHE A 48 12.31 2.71 -16.28
CA PHE A 48 11.38 1.88 -15.53
C PHE A 48 9.94 2.28 -15.85
N ARG A 49 9.66 3.61 -15.86
CA ARG A 49 8.32 4.14 -16.13
C ARG A 49 8.39 5.58 -16.63
N GLU A 50 7.62 5.88 -17.67
CA GLU A 50 7.31 7.26 -18.06
C GLU A 50 6.22 7.81 -17.14
N VAL A 51 6.38 9.03 -16.64
CA VAL A 51 5.48 9.66 -15.68
C VAL A 51 5.24 11.12 -16.02
N THR A 52 4.16 11.68 -15.49
CA THR A 52 3.83 13.11 -15.60
C THR A 52 3.95 13.79 -14.24
N ASP A 53 3.77 15.11 -14.20
CA ASP A 53 3.81 15.93 -12.98
C ASP A 53 2.81 15.49 -11.90
N GLN A 54 1.83 14.66 -12.23
CA GLN A 54 0.93 14.02 -11.29
C GLN A 54 1.66 13.22 -10.20
N VAL A 55 2.86 12.67 -10.48
CA VAL A 55 3.60 11.86 -9.51
C VAL A 55 4.37 12.70 -8.49
N TRP A 56 4.62 14.02 -8.73
CA TRP A 56 5.38 14.86 -7.79
C TRP A 56 4.69 16.17 -7.42
N SER A 57 3.71 16.68 -8.22
CA SER A 57 3.09 17.99 -8.00
C SER A 57 1.79 17.89 -7.19
N PRO A 58 1.77 18.38 -5.93
CA PRO A 58 0.54 18.43 -5.14
C PRO A 58 -0.54 19.29 -5.81
N GLN A 59 -0.16 20.38 -6.47
CA GLN A 59 -1.09 21.28 -7.15
C GLN A 59 -1.80 20.57 -8.32
N LYS A 60 -1.04 19.78 -9.11
CA LYS A 60 -1.61 19.01 -10.21
C LYS A 60 -2.57 17.94 -9.68
N ARG A 61 -2.20 17.27 -8.59
CA ARG A 61 -3.07 16.28 -7.93
C ARG A 61 -4.38 16.90 -7.46
N ILE A 62 -4.33 18.07 -6.82
CA ILE A 62 -5.54 18.79 -6.37
C ILE A 62 -6.47 19.11 -7.54
N GLN A 63 -5.92 19.56 -8.69
CA GLN A 63 -6.72 19.80 -9.90
C GLN A 63 -7.42 18.51 -10.38
N ASP A 64 -6.70 17.38 -10.40
CA ASP A 64 -7.27 16.10 -10.81
C ASP A 64 -8.31 15.60 -9.79
N MET A 65 -8.03 15.72 -8.49
CA MET A 65 -8.98 15.39 -7.41
C MET A 65 -10.28 16.18 -7.55
N ASP A 66 -10.19 17.50 -7.80
CA ASP A 66 -11.36 18.36 -8.00
C ASP A 66 -12.17 17.94 -9.24
N ALA A 67 -11.49 17.58 -10.32
CA ALA A 67 -12.12 17.12 -11.55
C ALA A 67 -12.78 15.72 -11.41
N GLU A 68 -12.21 14.87 -10.59
CA GLU A 68 -12.65 13.46 -10.40
C GLU A 68 -13.54 13.27 -9.15
N GLY A 69 -13.77 14.35 -8.37
CA GLY A 69 -14.64 14.34 -7.20
C GLY A 69 -14.04 13.63 -5.99
N VAL A 70 -12.71 13.71 -5.82
CA VAL A 70 -11.98 13.17 -4.66
C VAL A 70 -11.70 14.30 -3.67
N ASP A 71 -12.12 14.12 -2.43
CA ASP A 71 -11.90 15.11 -1.37
C ASP A 71 -10.49 15.01 -0.78
N ILE A 72 -10.02 13.79 -0.51
CA ILE A 72 -8.76 13.50 0.15
C ILE A 72 -8.03 12.38 -0.59
N GLN A 73 -6.72 12.52 -0.79
CA GLN A 73 -5.83 11.44 -1.19
C GLN A 73 -4.91 11.04 -0.03
N VAL A 74 -4.74 9.73 0.16
CA VAL A 74 -3.71 9.18 1.04
C VAL A 74 -2.45 8.96 0.20
N LEU A 75 -1.44 9.77 0.47
CA LEU A 75 -0.17 9.73 -0.25
C LEU A 75 0.73 8.63 0.31
N SER A 76 1.27 7.79 -0.56
CA SER A 76 2.30 6.82 -0.21
C SER A 76 3.45 6.85 -1.22
N PRO A 77 4.66 6.37 -0.86
CA PRO A 77 5.78 6.29 -1.79
C PRO A 77 5.47 5.42 -3.02
N ILE A 78 6.16 5.65 -4.13
CA ILE A 78 6.13 4.70 -5.25
C ILE A 78 6.97 3.47 -4.85
N PRO A 79 6.49 2.22 -4.97
CA PRO A 79 7.18 1.03 -4.48
C PRO A 79 8.61 0.83 -5.00
N VAL A 80 8.95 1.37 -6.18
CA VAL A 80 10.32 1.36 -6.72
C VAL A 80 11.34 2.03 -5.78
N THR A 81 10.88 2.86 -4.85
CA THR A 81 11.71 3.58 -3.87
C THR A 81 11.90 2.82 -2.54
N PHE A 82 11.29 1.65 -2.33
CA PHE A 82 11.47 0.85 -1.10
C PHE A 82 12.94 0.47 -0.88
N SER A 83 13.68 0.23 -1.94
CA SER A 83 15.14 0.03 -1.93
C SER A 83 15.65 -1.03 -0.95
N TYR A 84 14.88 -2.11 -0.72
CA TYR A 84 15.25 -3.19 0.23
C TYR A 84 16.55 -3.91 -0.15
N TRP A 85 16.95 -3.84 -1.43
CA TRP A 85 18.21 -4.40 -1.93
C TRP A 85 19.45 -3.64 -1.45
N ALA A 86 19.30 -2.38 -0.99
CA ALA A 86 20.40 -1.51 -0.61
C ALA A 86 20.85 -1.74 0.84
N GLU A 87 22.06 -1.29 1.14
CA GLU A 87 22.56 -1.25 2.52
C GLU A 87 21.59 -0.44 3.41
N PRO A 88 21.34 -0.87 4.66
CA PRO A 88 20.32 -0.28 5.52
C PRO A 88 20.42 1.23 5.71
N ILE A 89 21.64 1.77 5.84
CA ILE A 89 21.87 3.21 6.01
C ILE A 89 21.44 3.99 4.78
N ALA A 90 21.77 3.50 3.58
CA ALA A 90 21.39 4.15 2.33
C ALA A 90 19.87 4.05 2.08
N ALA A 91 19.25 2.91 2.40
CA ALA A 91 17.81 2.74 2.31
C ALA A 91 17.05 3.59 3.33
N GLU A 92 17.61 3.78 4.55
CA GLU A 92 17.06 4.72 5.55
C GLU A 92 17.04 6.16 5.01
N GLU A 93 18.13 6.60 4.37
CA GLU A 93 18.19 7.93 3.74
C GLU A 93 17.12 8.09 2.64
N MET A 94 16.94 7.07 1.78
CA MET A 94 15.88 7.08 0.77
C MET A 94 14.50 7.15 1.41
N SER A 95 14.25 6.35 2.46
CA SER A 95 12.98 6.38 3.19
C SER A 95 12.72 7.76 3.79
N LYS A 96 13.73 8.39 4.42
CA LYS A 96 13.62 9.74 4.99
C LYS A 96 13.27 10.79 3.94
N VAL A 97 13.92 10.76 2.78
CA VAL A 97 13.62 11.70 1.66
C VAL A 97 12.15 11.58 1.24
N GLN A 98 11.62 10.35 1.14
CA GLN A 98 10.21 10.13 0.80
C GLN A 98 9.27 10.62 1.91
N ASN A 99 9.55 10.20 3.14
CA ASN A 99 8.70 10.49 4.30
C ASN A 99 8.62 11.99 4.61
N ASP A 100 9.74 12.69 4.53
CA ASP A 100 9.81 14.14 4.74
C ASP A 100 9.02 14.89 3.66
N PHE A 101 9.18 14.50 2.39
CA PHE A 101 8.43 15.10 1.28
C PHE A 101 6.92 14.90 1.44
N ILE A 102 6.48 13.70 1.82
CA ILE A 102 5.05 13.42 2.05
C ILE A 102 4.54 14.24 3.24
N ALA A 103 5.29 14.30 4.34
CA ALA A 103 4.91 15.08 5.52
C ALA A 103 4.80 16.57 5.21
N ASP A 104 5.75 17.14 4.48
CA ASP A 104 5.72 18.54 4.05
C ASP A 104 4.52 18.81 3.11
N THR A 105 4.21 17.87 2.20
CA THR A 105 3.04 17.96 1.32
C THR A 105 1.74 17.98 2.13
N VAL A 106 1.59 17.07 3.10
CA VAL A 106 0.43 17.03 3.99
C VAL A 106 0.32 18.32 4.80
N LYS A 107 1.42 18.81 5.37
CA LYS A 107 1.45 20.05 6.13
C LYS A 107 1.03 21.27 5.28
N GLN A 108 1.40 21.28 4.00
CA GLN A 108 1.02 22.36 3.07
C GLN A 108 -0.46 22.32 2.69
N TYR A 109 -1.06 21.12 2.61
CA TYR A 109 -2.44 20.91 2.18
C TYR A 109 -3.19 19.93 3.11
N PRO A 110 -3.34 20.26 4.41
CA PRO A 110 -3.81 19.31 5.44
C PRO A 110 -5.25 18.83 5.22
N ASN A 111 -6.07 19.59 4.49
CA ASN A 111 -7.45 19.22 4.17
C ASN A 111 -7.59 18.39 2.89
N ARG A 112 -6.49 18.13 2.18
CA ARG A 112 -6.50 17.40 0.90
C ARG A 112 -5.66 16.13 0.93
N PHE A 113 -4.68 16.04 1.83
CA PHE A 113 -3.77 14.92 1.88
C PHE A 113 -3.62 14.35 3.28
N ILE A 114 -3.50 13.03 3.33
CA ILE A 114 -3.05 12.24 4.47
C ILE A 114 -1.78 11.51 4.00
N GLY A 115 -0.79 11.26 4.86
CA GLY A 115 0.45 10.63 4.46
C GLY A 115 0.65 9.26 5.11
N LEU A 116 1.17 8.32 4.31
CA LEU A 116 1.82 7.09 4.77
C LEU A 116 3.32 7.22 4.52
N GLY A 117 4.14 6.78 5.48
CA GLY A 117 5.58 6.67 5.30
C GLY A 117 6.00 5.31 4.76
N THR A 118 7.31 5.12 4.62
CA THR A 118 7.93 3.81 4.36
C THR A 118 9.17 3.62 5.21
N VAL A 119 9.64 2.38 5.32
CA VAL A 119 10.76 1.99 6.17
C VAL A 119 11.69 0.99 5.47
N PRO A 120 13.00 0.98 5.75
CA PRO A 120 13.95 0.04 5.15
C PRO A 120 13.88 -1.33 5.84
N LEU A 121 12.84 -2.14 5.56
CA LEU A 121 12.48 -3.33 6.33
C LEU A 121 13.49 -4.49 6.22
N GLN A 122 14.55 -4.36 5.42
CA GLN A 122 15.72 -5.25 5.46
C GLN A 122 16.54 -5.10 6.76
N ASP A 123 16.36 -3.99 7.52
CA ASP A 123 16.88 -3.82 8.88
C ASP A 123 15.72 -3.39 9.82
N VAL A 124 15.33 -4.29 10.70
CA VAL A 124 14.16 -4.12 11.57
C VAL A 124 14.35 -3.03 12.62
N GLU A 125 15.58 -2.88 13.17
CA GLU A 125 15.85 -1.86 14.18
C GLU A 125 15.83 -0.45 13.56
N VAL A 126 16.37 -0.30 12.37
CA VAL A 126 16.30 0.94 11.59
C VAL A 126 14.84 1.25 11.24
N SER A 127 14.10 0.24 10.81
CA SER A 127 12.68 0.39 10.43
C SER A 127 11.80 0.81 11.60
N ILE A 128 12.04 0.28 12.80
CA ILE A 128 11.28 0.67 13.99
C ILE A 128 11.55 2.13 14.34
N ARG A 129 12.79 2.60 14.26
CA ARG A 129 13.13 4.01 14.51
C ARG A 129 12.48 4.94 13.48
N GLU A 130 12.54 4.58 12.21
CA GLU A 130 11.92 5.39 11.14
C GLU A 130 10.40 5.36 11.22
N MET A 131 9.77 4.21 11.53
CA MET A 131 8.33 4.14 11.80
C MET A 131 7.94 5.05 12.96
N GLN A 132 8.72 5.06 14.05
CA GLN A 132 8.47 5.97 15.17
C GLN A 132 8.55 7.42 14.74
N ARG A 133 9.58 7.80 13.97
CA ARG A 133 9.74 9.16 13.43
C ARG A 133 8.55 9.56 12.55
N CYS A 134 8.14 8.68 11.64
CA CYS A 134 6.98 8.91 10.77
C CYS A 134 5.71 9.26 11.56
N ILE A 135 5.42 8.51 12.62
CA ILE A 135 4.18 8.67 13.37
C ILE A 135 4.26 9.83 14.39
N GLN A 136 5.38 9.92 15.13
CA GLN A 136 5.46 10.83 16.29
C GLN A 136 6.00 12.22 15.92
N GLU A 137 6.88 12.32 14.92
CA GLU A 137 7.52 13.58 14.54
C GLU A 137 6.93 14.17 13.26
N LEU A 138 6.67 13.32 12.25
CA LEU A 138 6.16 13.76 10.96
C LEU A 138 4.63 13.78 10.89
N GLY A 139 3.93 13.14 11.83
CA GLY A 139 2.46 13.10 11.88
C GLY A 139 1.80 12.23 10.81
N LEU A 140 2.58 11.37 10.12
CA LEU A 140 2.07 10.40 9.15
C LEU A 140 1.15 9.39 9.84
N LYS A 141 0.18 8.81 9.11
CA LYS A 141 -0.90 8.02 9.70
C LYS A 141 -0.75 6.50 9.53
N GLY A 142 0.33 6.05 8.92
CA GLY A 142 0.64 4.64 8.73
C GLY A 142 1.91 4.46 7.92
N ILE A 143 2.22 3.20 7.61
CA ILE A 143 3.43 2.82 6.88
C ILE A 143 3.05 1.92 5.70
N GLU A 144 3.59 2.23 4.51
CA GLU A 144 3.56 1.35 3.35
C GLU A 144 4.80 0.47 3.33
N ILE A 145 4.60 -0.84 3.13
CA ILE A 145 5.67 -1.83 2.99
C ILE A 145 5.43 -2.77 1.81
N GLY A 146 6.50 -3.40 1.32
CA GLY A 146 6.42 -4.41 0.27
C GLY A 146 5.80 -5.73 0.74
N THR A 147 5.37 -6.55 -0.21
CA THR A 147 4.84 -7.91 0.02
C THR A 147 5.90 -8.92 0.45
N ASN A 148 7.14 -8.64 0.12
CA ASN A 148 8.31 -9.39 0.54
C ASN A 148 9.51 -8.45 0.70
N ILE A 149 10.52 -8.90 1.43
CA ILE A 149 11.75 -8.14 1.66
C ILE A 149 12.93 -8.99 1.19
N ASN A 150 13.47 -8.66 0.02
CA ASN A 150 14.56 -9.43 -0.59
C ASN A 150 14.24 -10.94 -0.71
N GLY A 151 13.01 -11.26 -1.14
CA GLY A 151 12.54 -12.63 -1.30
C GLY A 151 12.13 -13.34 0.00
N LYS A 152 12.21 -12.69 1.16
CA LYS A 152 11.66 -13.20 2.42
C LYS A 152 10.20 -12.80 2.52
N ASN A 153 9.32 -13.78 2.73
CA ASN A 153 7.92 -13.52 3.00
C ASN A 153 7.73 -12.80 4.34
N LEU A 154 6.57 -12.15 4.52
CA LEU A 154 6.28 -11.35 5.71
C LEU A 154 6.15 -12.16 7.02
N ASP A 155 6.08 -13.50 6.96
CA ASP A 155 6.12 -14.38 8.12
C ASP A 155 7.54 -14.73 8.59
N ASP A 156 8.61 -14.26 7.90
CA ASP A 156 9.98 -14.49 8.33
C ASP A 156 10.17 -13.98 9.78
N PRO A 157 10.72 -14.82 10.68
CA PRO A 157 10.93 -14.46 12.09
C PRO A 157 11.70 -13.15 12.31
N ALA A 158 12.52 -12.74 11.35
CA ALA A 158 13.24 -11.46 11.40
C ALA A 158 12.29 -10.27 11.56
N PHE A 159 11.08 -10.33 10.99
CA PHE A 159 10.13 -9.20 11.03
C PHE A 159 9.23 -9.17 12.27
N THR A 160 9.32 -10.18 13.13
CA THR A 160 8.44 -10.32 14.32
C THR A 160 8.41 -9.05 15.17
N LYS A 161 9.58 -8.47 15.46
CA LYS A 161 9.69 -7.26 16.30
C LYS A 161 9.08 -6.03 15.62
N PHE A 162 9.16 -5.92 14.29
CA PHE A 162 8.52 -4.84 13.56
C PHE A 162 7.00 -4.89 13.71
N PHE A 163 6.38 -6.07 13.51
CA PHE A 163 4.94 -6.24 13.67
C PHE A 163 4.48 -6.04 15.12
N GLU A 164 5.27 -6.50 16.11
CA GLU A 164 5.02 -6.21 17.52
C GLU A 164 4.94 -4.71 17.81
N MET A 165 5.90 -3.94 17.27
CA MET A 165 5.91 -2.50 17.48
C MET A 165 4.82 -1.79 16.69
N ALA A 166 4.50 -2.24 15.49
CA ALA A 166 3.39 -1.71 14.70
C ALA A 166 2.04 -1.93 15.43
N GLU A 167 1.81 -3.13 15.98
CA GLU A 167 0.62 -3.39 16.79
C GLU A 167 0.59 -2.54 18.06
N ARG A 168 1.70 -2.49 18.81
CA ARG A 168 1.82 -1.76 20.07
C ARG A 168 1.55 -0.25 19.94
N TRP A 169 1.97 0.33 18.81
CA TRP A 169 1.77 1.75 18.52
C TRP A 169 0.51 2.01 17.68
N GLU A 170 -0.25 0.94 17.39
CA GLU A 170 -1.47 0.99 16.57
C GLU A 170 -1.23 1.59 15.17
N VAL A 171 -0.03 1.35 14.59
CA VAL A 171 0.36 1.85 13.27
C VAL A 171 -0.29 1.02 12.18
N PRO A 172 -1.16 1.60 11.33
CA PRO A 172 -1.71 0.90 10.18
C PRO A 172 -0.61 0.61 9.14
N LEU A 173 -0.63 -0.61 8.59
CA LEU A 173 0.28 -1.04 7.53
C LEU A 173 -0.47 -1.19 6.22
N PHE A 174 0.00 -0.52 5.17
CA PHE A 174 -0.43 -0.73 3.80
C PHE A 174 0.57 -1.64 3.10
N ILE A 175 0.14 -2.80 2.62
CA ILE A 175 1.01 -3.78 1.95
C ILE A 175 0.80 -3.68 0.45
N HIS A 176 1.85 -3.22 -0.23
CA HIS A 176 1.87 -3.04 -1.68
C HIS A 176 2.82 -4.03 -2.35
N PRO A 177 2.40 -4.72 -3.43
CA PRO A 177 3.25 -5.68 -4.13
C PRO A 177 4.48 -5.02 -4.76
N TRP A 178 5.63 -5.65 -4.51
CA TRP A 178 6.92 -5.27 -5.07
C TRP A 178 7.82 -6.49 -5.25
N GLU A 179 8.66 -6.50 -6.29
CA GLU A 179 9.58 -7.62 -6.62
C GLU A 179 8.86 -8.98 -6.67
N THR A 180 7.91 -9.09 -7.59
CA THR A 180 7.02 -10.25 -7.72
C THR A 180 7.77 -11.54 -8.04
N LEU A 181 7.31 -12.66 -7.47
CA LEU A 181 7.81 -13.99 -7.74
C LEU A 181 7.64 -14.38 -9.23
N GLY A 182 8.66 -15.02 -9.82
CA GLY A 182 8.55 -15.63 -11.14
C GLY A 182 8.63 -14.63 -12.31
N THR A 183 9.22 -13.45 -12.10
CA THR A 183 9.37 -12.41 -13.14
C THR A 183 10.11 -12.90 -14.37
N GLU A 184 11.02 -13.88 -14.25
CA GLU A 184 11.74 -14.53 -15.36
C GLU A 184 10.80 -15.20 -16.37
N ARG A 185 9.57 -15.55 -15.94
CA ARG A 185 8.51 -16.13 -16.77
C ARG A 185 7.53 -15.10 -17.32
N MET A 186 7.71 -13.82 -16.96
CA MET A 186 6.77 -12.73 -17.25
C MET A 186 7.35 -11.62 -18.16
N PRO A 187 8.22 -11.94 -19.15
CA PRO A 187 8.91 -10.91 -19.95
C PRO A 187 8.02 -10.24 -21.00
N ARG A 188 6.78 -10.69 -21.17
CA ARG A 188 5.84 -10.21 -22.22
C ARG A 188 4.46 -9.95 -21.64
N HIS A 189 3.64 -9.20 -22.40
CA HIS A 189 2.21 -8.97 -22.13
C HIS A 189 1.93 -8.27 -20.80
N ASN A 190 2.91 -7.59 -20.23
CA ASN A 190 2.80 -6.96 -18.90
C ASN A 190 2.31 -7.94 -17.83
N PHE A 191 2.66 -9.22 -17.94
CA PHE A 191 2.26 -10.25 -17.00
C PHE A 191 2.71 -9.95 -15.55
N MET A 192 3.80 -9.22 -15.39
CA MET A 192 4.23 -8.76 -14.06
C MET A 192 3.11 -7.96 -13.38
N TYR A 193 2.47 -7.03 -14.11
CA TYR A 193 1.40 -6.20 -13.54
C TYR A 193 0.05 -6.92 -13.47
N THR A 194 -0.29 -7.73 -14.48
CA THR A 194 -1.62 -8.32 -14.59
C THR A 194 -1.78 -9.67 -13.89
N VAL A 195 -0.68 -10.39 -13.65
CA VAL A 195 -0.65 -11.72 -13.02
C VAL A 195 0.29 -11.74 -11.81
N GLY A 196 1.50 -11.22 -11.95
CA GLY A 196 2.53 -11.25 -10.90
C GLY A 196 2.09 -10.49 -9.66
N ILE A 197 1.72 -9.24 -9.80
CA ILE A 197 1.26 -8.36 -8.70
C ILE A 197 0.11 -8.98 -7.91
N PRO A 198 -1.01 -9.43 -8.51
CA PRO A 198 -2.09 -10.06 -7.76
C PRO A 198 -1.68 -11.36 -7.05
N SER A 199 -0.76 -12.12 -7.64
CA SER A 199 -0.26 -13.37 -7.05
C SER A 199 0.66 -13.11 -5.86
N GLU A 200 1.52 -12.10 -5.96
CA GLU A 200 2.44 -11.69 -4.91
C GLU A 200 1.69 -11.18 -3.67
N THR A 201 0.66 -10.34 -3.87
CA THR A 201 -0.22 -9.88 -2.78
C THR A 201 -0.88 -11.05 -2.07
N ALA A 202 -1.34 -12.06 -2.82
CA ALA A 202 -1.96 -13.25 -2.23
C ALA A 202 -0.97 -14.09 -1.41
N LEU A 203 0.28 -14.18 -1.87
CA LEU A 203 1.35 -14.87 -1.12
C LEU A 203 1.65 -14.15 0.20
N ALA A 204 1.75 -12.83 0.18
CA ALA A 204 1.97 -12.03 1.38
C ALA A 204 0.84 -12.21 2.42
N ALA A 205 -0.43 -12.13 1.99
CA ALA A 205 -1.57 -12.33 2.88
C ALA A 205 -1.60 -13.76 3.47
N ALA A 206 -1.32 -14.77 2.64
CA ALA A 206 -1.25 -16.15 3.07
C ALA A 206 -0.10 -16.39 4.06
N SER A 207 1.07 -15.79 3.84
CA SER A 207 2.23 -15.93 4.72
C SER A 207 1.96 -15.37 6.11
N LEU A 208 1.38 -14.16 6.20
CA LEU A 208 1.03 -13.54 7.48
C LEU A 208 0.07 -14.41 8.32
N ILE A 209 -0.87 -15.09 7.66
CA ILE A 209 -1.82 -15.95 8.34
C ILE A 209 -1.16 -17.28 8.72
N LEU A 210 -0.63 -18.02 7.74
CA LEU A 210 -0.11 -19.39 7.96
C LEU A 210 1.16 -19.39 8.82
N GLY A 211 1.98 -18.33 8.75
CA GLY A 211 3.13 -18.11 9.63
C GLY A 211 2.77 -17.61 11.03
N GLY A 212 1.46 -17.43 11.32
CA GLY A 212 0.95 -17.10 12.65
C GLY A 212 1.17 -15.65 13.10
N VAL A 213 1.49 -14.73 12.18
CA VAL A 213 1.66 -13.31 12.51
C VAL A 213 0.35 -12.74 13.03
N MET A 214 -0.76 -13.01 12.33
CA MET A 214 -2.10 -12.52 12.72
C MET A 214 -2.64 -13.15 14.01
N GLU A 215 -2.14 -14.32 14.40
CA GLU A 215 -2.49 -14.92 15.70
C GLU A 215 -1.69 -14.30 16.84
N ARG A 216 -0.39 -14.04 16.60
CA ARG A 216 0.50 -13.38 17.59
C ARG A 216 0.15 -11.92 17.82
N PHE A 217 -0.29 -11.23 16.77
CA PHE A 217 -0.60 -9.79 16.76
C PHE A 217 -2.03 -9.54 16.27
N PRO A 218 -3.05 -9.89 17.09
CA PRO A 218 -4.46 -9.86 16.66
C PRO A 218 -5.03 -8.45 16.46
N LYS A 219 -4.37 -7.40 16.94
CA LYS A 219 -4.77 -6.00 16.76
C LYS A 219 -4.02 -5.30 15.63
N LEU A 220 -3.10 -5.99 14.97
CA LEU A 220 -2.34 -5.45 13.85
C LEU A 220 -3.28 -5.06 12.72
N LYS A 221 -3.20 -3.80 12.29
CA LYS A 221 -4.02 -3.26 11.20
C LYS A 221 -3.28 -3.39 9.88
N ILE A 222 -3.83 -4.16 8.95
CA ILE A 222 -3.23 -4.40 7.62
C ILE A 222 -4.28 -4.12 6.55
N CYS A 223 -3.91 -3.33 5.54
CA CYS A 223 -4.63 -3.15 4.30
C CYS A 223 -3.78 -3.66 3.13
N PHE A 224 -4.38 -4.42 2.23
CA PHE A 224 -3.73 -4.91 1.02
C PHE A 224 -4.17 -4.12 -0.20
N ALA A 225 -3.20 -3.80 -1.06
CA ALA A 225 -3.42 -3.20 -2.36
C ALA A 225 -4.17 -4.15 -3.33
N HIS A 226 -4.83 -3.56 -4.33
CA HIS A 226 -5.47 -4.25 -5.45
C HIS A 226 -6.49 -5.30 -5.00
N GLY A 227 -7.34 -4.94 -4.03
CA GLY A 227 -8.35 -5.85 -3.48
C GLY A 227 -7.78 -7.13 -2.86
N GLY A 228 -6.51 -7.12 -2.45
CA GLY A 228 -5.81 -8.31 -1.98
C GLY A 228 -5.37 -9.26 -3.11
N GLY A 229 -5.40 -8.79 -4.36
CA GLY A 229 -5.02 -9.59 -5.52
C GLY A 229 -5.86 -10.85 -5.68
N SER A 230 -5.23 -12.02 -5.81
CA SER A 230 -5.93 -13.30 -5.90
C SER A 230 -6.27 -13.92 -4.53
N PHE A 231 -5.88 -13.30 -3.41
CA PHE A 231 -6.09 -13.84 -2.07
C PHE A 231 -7.56 -14.15 -1.75
N PRO A 232 -8.54 -13.29 -2.03
CA PRO A 232 -9.94 -13.59 -1.76
C PRO A 232 -10.44 -14.86 -2.45
N SER A 233 -9.97 -15.13 -3.66
CA SER A 233 -10.36 -16.30 -4.44
C SER A 233 -9.70 -17.60 -3.96
N ILE A 234 -8.45 -17.55 -3.46
CA ILE A 234 -7.72 -18.73 -3.00
C ILE A 234 -7.95 -19.06 -1.52
N LEU A 235 -8.58 -18.17 -0.74
CA LEU A 235 -8.78 -18.36 0.70
C LEU A 235 -9.43 -19.70 1.07
N PRO A 236 -10.47 -20.21 0.36
CA PRO A 236 -11.03 -21.53 0.66
C PRO A 236 -10.04 -22.67 0.43
N ARG A 237 -9.08 -22.50 -0.50
CA ARG A 237 -8.02 -23.48 -0.72
C ARG A 237 -7.00 -23.48 0.42
N LEU A 238 -6.71 -22.32 1.01
CA LEU A 238 -5.86 -22.21 2.19
C LEU A 238 -6.52 -22.89 3.41
N ASP A 239 -7.82 -22.67 3.62
CA ASP A 239 -8.60 -23.36 4.66
C ASP A 239 -8.55 -24.89 4.48
N GLN A 240 -8.78 -25.38 3.27
CA GLN A 240 -8.71 -26.80 2.97
C GLN A 240 -7.30 -27.36 3.23
N GLY A 241 -6.24 -26.63 2.82
CA GLY A 241 -4.86 -27.01 3.13
C GLY A 241 -4.61 -27.10 4.63
N TRP A 242 -5.07 -26.12 5.40
CA TRP A 242 -4.96 -26.10 6.87
C TRP A 242 -5.67 -27.30 7.51
N HIS A 243 -6.83 -27.70 6.98
CA HIS A 243 -7.56 -28.89 7.49
C HIS A 243 -6.86 -30.21 7.21
N VAL A 244 -6.26 -30.38 6.01
CA VAL A 244 -5.72 -31.67 5.57
C VAL A 244 -4.23 -31.85 5.86
N TRP A 245 -3.45 -30.77 5.99
CA TRP A 245 -2.02 -30.83 6.24
C TRP A 245 -1.65 -30.38 7.66
N PRO A 246 -1.33 -31.33 8.57
CA PRO A 246 -1.03 -30.98 9.97
C PRO A 246 0.07 -29.92 10.15
N HIS A 247 1.06 -29.89 9.25
CA HIS A 247 2.18 -28.92 9.31
C HIS A 247 1.75 -27.47 9.01
N LEU A 248 0.58 -27.25 8.39
CA LEU A 248 0.01 -25.90 8.21
C LEU A 248 -0.78 -25.41 9.42
N ARG A 249 -1.04 -26.28 10.42
CA ARG A 249 -1.77 -25.92 11.64
C ARG A 249 -0.86 -25.25 12.66
N GLN A 250 -0.11 -24.25 12.23
CA GLN A 250 0.66 -23.38 13.14
C GLN A 250 -0.22 -22.39 13.87
N THR A 251 -1.44 -22.17 13.37
CA THR A 251 -2.47 -21.33 13.98
C THR A 251 -3.60 -22.18 14.57
N THR A 252 -4.26 -21.66 15.60
CA THR A 252 -5.37 -22.37 16.29
C THR A 252 -6.68 -22.35 15.51
N LYS A 253 -6.84 -21.42 14.60
CA LYS A 253 -8.04 -21.25 13.74
C LYS A 253 -7.64 -21.35 12.27
N PRO A 254 -8.59 -21.68 11.38
CA PRO A 254 -8.34 -21.72 9.94
C PRO A 254 -8.04 -20.31 9.38
N PRO A 255 -7.36 -20.20 8.22
CA PRO A 255 -7.01 -18.94 7.58
C PRO A 255 -8.15 -17.93 7.44
N SER A 256 -9.35 -18.39 7.11
CA SER A 256 -10.53 -17.50 6.96
C SER A 256 -10.92 -16.79 8.26
N TYR A 257 -10.57 -17.32 9.42
CA TYR A 257 -10.80 -16.66 10.70
C TYR A 257 -9.96 -15.38 10.81
N TYR A 258 -8.66 -15.48 10.52
CA TYR A 258 -7.72 -14.36 10.64
C TYR A 258 -7.89 -13.34 9.50
N ALA A 259 -8.23 -13.80 8.30
CA ALA A 259 -8.45 -12.95 7.13
C ALA A 259 -9.52 -11.87 7.34
N LYS A 260 -10.47 -12.07 8.27
CA LYS A 260 -11.50 -11.07 8.62
C LYS A 260 -10.95 -9.80 9.26
N SER A 261 -9.71 -9.80 9.75
CA SER A 261 -9.06 -8.61 10.30
C SER A 261 -8.46 -7.71 9.22
N PHE A 262 -8.20 -8.24 8.03
CA PHE A 262 -7.61 -7.51 6.93
C PHE A 262 -8.56 -6.49 6.31
N TYR A 263 -7.99 -5.38 5.84
CA TYR A 263 -8.60 -4.41 4.95
C TYR A 263 -8.07 -4.59 3.53
N PHE A 264 -8.83 -4.12 2.57
CA PHE A 264 -8.51 -4.21 1.14
C PHE A 264 -8.93 -2.93 0.45
N ASP A 265 -8.15 -2.46 -0.52
CA ASP A 265 -8.68 -1.40 -1.38
C ASP A 265 -9.75 -1.92 -2.36
N SER A 266 -10.49 -1.00 -2.96
CA SER A 266 -11.57 -1.32 -3.90
C SER A 266 -11.10 -1.50 -5.34
N LEU A 267 -9.79 -1.49 -5.62
CA LEU A 267 -9.24 -1.54 -6.97
C LEU A 267 -9.37 -2.95 -7.57
N ASN A 268 -10.58 -3.30 -7.95
CA ASN A 268 -10.94 -4.61 -8.48
C ASN A 268 -11.44 -4.57 -9.93
N TYR A 269 -11.69 -3.38 -10.48
CA TYR A 269 -12.19 -3.11 -11.85
C TYR A 269 -13.54 -3.78 -12.21
N ASP A 270 -14.16 -4.51 -11.29
CA ASP A 270 -15.36 -5.32 -11.55
C ASP A 270 -16.22 -5.46 -10.30
N ALA A 271 -17.54 -5.25 -10.44
CA ALA A 271 -18.51 -5.34 -9.37
C ALA A 271 -18.58 -6.74 -8.73
N LEU A 272 -18.34 -7.82 -9.48
CA LEU A 272 -18.34 -9.18 -8.92
C LEU A 272 -17.16 -9.42 -7.98
N ASN A 273 -15.99 -8.88 -8.33
CA ASN A 273 -14.82 -8.97 -7.47
C ASN A 273 -14.99 -8.11 -6.20
N LEU A 274 -15.54 -6.90 -6.33
CA LEU A 274 -15.88 -6.08 -5.17
C LEU A 274 -16.89 -6.79 -4.26
N LYS A 275 -17.92 -7.39 -4.86
CA LYS A 275 -18.91 -8.18 -4.11
C LYS A 275 -18.27 -9.37 -3.40
N LEU A 276 -17.33 -10.07 -4.04
CA LEU A 276 -16.58 -11.17 -3.40
C LEU A 276 -15.81 -10.69 -2.14
N LEU A 277 -15.19 -9.51 -2.18
CA LEU A 277 -14.54 -8.92 -1.00
C LEU A 277 -15.55 -8.67 0.11
N ILE A 278 -16.66 -8.00 -0.22
CA ILE A 278 -17.70 -7.64 0.75
C ILE A 278 -18.34 -8.89 1.37
N ASP A 279 -18.67 -9.89 0.56
CA ASP A 279 -19.29 -11.14 1.05
C ASP A 279 -18.35 -11.95 1.95
N ARG A 280 -17.03 -11.86 1.75
CA ARG A 280 -16.02 -12.58 2.55
C ARG A 280 -15.61 -11.85 3.82
N PHE A 281 -15.43 -10.54 3.74
CA PHE A 281 -14.73 -9.78 4.79
C PHE A 281 -15.60 -8.70 5.43
N GLY A 282 -16.73 -8.34 4.84
CA GLY A 282 -17.57 -7.21 5.23
C GLY A 282 -17.20 -5.93 4.46
N PHE A 283 -18.19 -5.08 4.22
CA PHE A 283 -17.98 -3.80 3.53
C PHE A 283 -17.11 -2.84 4.35
N GLU A 284 -17.10 -2.99 5.67
CA GLU A 284 -16.29 -2.20 6.62
C GLU A 284 -14.79 -2.46 6.46
N LYS A 285 -14.42 -3.49 5.71
CA LYS A 285 -13.03 -3.88 5.43
C LYS A 285 -12.57 -3.45 4.05
N VAL A 286 -13.39 -2.73 3.30
CA VAL A 286 -13.05 -2.23 1.97
C VAL A 286 -12.88 -0.72 2.03
N VAL A 287 -11.77 -0.20 1.51
CA VAL A 287 -11.46 1.22 1.39
C VAL A 287 -11.37 1.62 -0.08
N MET A 288 -11.82 2.79 -0.47
CA MET A 288 -11.65 3.27 -1.85
C MET A 288 -10.17 3.45 -2.16
N GLY A 289 -9.70 2.91 -3.30
CA GLY A 289 -8.35 3.08 -3.78
C GLY A 289 -8.30 3.04 -5.30
N SER A 290 -7.47 3.90 -5.91
CA SER A 290 -7.42 4.05 -7.36
C SER A 290 -6.10 3.65 -8.02
N ASP A 291 -4.99 3.57 -7.29
CA ASP A 291 -3.61 3.45 -7.80
C ASP A 291 -3.17 4.69 -8.61
N TYR A 292 -3.73 5.88 -8.24
CA TYR A 292 -3.35 7.14 -8.86
C TYR A 292 -1.84 7.43 -8.64
N PRO A 293 -1.08 7.87 -9.64
CA PRO A 293 -1.51 8.30 -10.98
C PRO A 293 -1.17 7.30 -12.11
N PHE A 294 -1.08 6.02 -11.84
CA PHE A 294 -0.59 5.02 -12.80
C PHE A 294 -1.63 4.62 -13.87
N LEU A 295 -1.14 3.98 -14.96
CA LEU A 295 -1.99 3.65 -16.12
C LEU A 295 -3.11 2.66 -15.81
N LEU A 296 -2.91 1.77 -14.83
CA LEU A 296 -3.92 0.80 -14.40
C LEU A 296 -4.88 1.37 -13.34
N ARG A 297 -4.81 2.68 -13.05
CA ARG A 297 -5.69 3.29 -12.07
C ARG A 297 -7.17 3.21 -12.47
N GLU A 298 -8.04 3.21 -11.49
CA GLU A 298 -9.48 3.40 -11.71
C GLU A 298 -9.80 4.88 -12.01
N ILE A 299 -10.63 5.13 -13.03
CA ILE A 299 -11.05 6.47 -13.46
C ILE A 299 -12.58 6.51 -13.68
N PRO A 300 -13.33 7.40 -12.99
CA PRO A 300 -12.91 8.14 -11.79
C PRO A 300 -12.69 7.19 -10.59
N PRO A 301 -11.94 7.62 -9.55
CA PRO A 301 -11.76 6.82 -8.33
C PRO A 301 -13.09 6.48 -7.67
N GLY A 302 -13.25 5.21 -7.26
CA GLY A 302 -14.49 4.71 -6.67
C GLY A 302 -15.58 4.34 -7.67
N LYS A 303 -15.29 4.34 -8.97
CA LYS A 303 -16.25 3.98 -10.03
C LYS A 303 -16.89 2.61 -9.78
N VAL A 304 -16.10 1.60 -9.46
CA VAL A 304 -16.63 0.25 -9.22
C VAL A 304 -17.61 0.23 -8.05
N VAL A 305 -17.39 1.05 -7.02
CA VAL A 305 -18.31 1.18 -5.87
C VAL A 305 -19.60 1.87 -6.28
N ASP A 306 -19.50 2.97 -7.03
CA ASP A 306 -20.66 3.72 -7.51
C ASP A 306 -21.56 2.88 -8.43
N GLU A 307 -20.95 2.12 -9.35
CA GLU A 307 -21.66 1.30 -10.35
C GLU A 307 -22.19 -0.03 -9.78
N THR A 308 -21.79 -0.44 -8.58
CA THR A 308 -22.33 -1.65 -7.94
C THR A 308 -23.71 -1.35 -7.36
N LEU A 309 -24.74 -1.81 -8.05
CA LEU A 309 -26.16 -1.50 -7.75
C LEU A 309 -26.67 -2.17 -6.47
N GLU A 310 -26.06 -3.28 -6.05
CA GLU A 310 -26.44 -4.05 -4.86
C GLU A 310 -25.97 -3.41 -3.55
N LEU A 311 -25.11 -2.39 -3.60
CA LEU A 311 -24.65 -1.69 -2.41
C LEU A 311 -25.66 -0.62 -1.99
N THR A 312 -25.95 -0.59 -0.69
CA THR A 312 -26.74 0.49 -0.09
C THR A 312 -25.94 1.80 -0.06
N ASP A 313 -26.61 2.94 0.06
CA ASP A 313 -25.96 4.24 0.19
C ASP A 313 -25.02 4.30 1.40
N GLU A 314 -25.37 3.63 2.52
CA GLU A 314 -24.52 3.51 3.70
C GLU A 314 -23.25 2.73 3.39
N GLN A 315 -23.35 1.60 2.71
CA GLN A 315 -22.18 0.81 2.31
C GLN A 315 -21.28 1.58 1.34
N LYS A 316 -21.85 2.26 0.35
CA LYS A 316 -21.08 3.12 -0.57
C LYS A 316 -20.36 4.23 0.18
N LYS A 317 -21.04 4.94 1.08
CA LYS A 317 -20.46 5.99 1.90
C LYS A 317 -19.30 5.48 2.76
N ALA A 318 -19.46 4.32 3.38
CA ALA A 318 -18.42 3.70 4.18
C ALA A 318 -17.19 3.37 3.34
N ILE A 319 -17.36 2.68 2.20
CA ILE A 319 -16.26 2.27 1.32
C ILE A 319 -15.56 3.48 0.69
N LEU A 320 -16.34 4.48 0.22
CA LEU A 320 -15.80 5.67 -0.46
C LEU A 320 -14.97 6.56 0.45
N GLY A 321 -15.13 6.51 1.80
CA GLY A 321 -14.36 7.39 2.66
C GLY A 321 -14.21 6.95 4.12
N GLU A 322 -15.31 6.61 4.80
CA GLU A 322 -15.30 6.43 6.27
C GLU A 322 -14.40 5.27 6.72
N ASN A 323 -14.34 4.19 5.95
CA ASN A 323 -13.50 3.03 6.27
C ASN A 323 -12.01 3.38 6.22
N ALA A 324 -11.57 4.22 5.26
CA ALA A 324 -10.18 4.67 5.17
C ALA A 324 -9.79 5.48 6.41
N LEU A 325 -10.63 6.41 6.85
CA LEU A 325 -10.40 7.19 8.07
C LEU A 325 -10.38 6.31 9.32
N THR A 326 -11.30 5.35 9.41
CA THR A 326 -11.35 4.37 10.52
C THR A 326 -10.08 3.50 10.55
N PHE A 327 -9.62 3.03 9.38
CA PHE A 327 -8.38 2.27 9.27
C PHE A 327 -7.19 3.09 9.76
N LEU A 328 -7.12 4.37 9.40
CA LEU A 328 -6.04 5.30 9.74
C LEU A 328 -6.15 5.90 11.16
N ASN A 329 -7.10 5.46 11.99
CA ASN A 329 -7.35 5.99 13.33
C ASN A 329 -7.74 7.48 13.35
N ILE A 330 -8.34 7.99 12.27
CA ILE A 330 -8.80 9.37 12.14
C ILE A 330 -10.30 9.43 12.48
N LYS A 331 -10.67 10.29 13.42
CA LYS A 331 -12.08 10.43 13.80
C LYS A 331 -12.87 11.22 12.76
N ILE A 332 -14.00 10.64 12.36
CA ILE A 332 -14.93 11.28 11.44
C ILE A 332 -15.53 12.50 12.13
N GLY A 333 -15.34 13.72 11.57
CA GLY A 333 -15.90 14.97 12.09
C GLY A 333 -14.99 15.80 13.00
N GLU A 334 -13.82 15.31 13.39
CA GLU A 334 -12.72 16.18 13.82
C GLU A 334 -12.04 16.64 12.52
N GLY A 335 -12.03 17.96 12.23
CA GLY A 335 -11.34 18.50 11.06
C GLY A 335 -9.92 17.95 11.02
N LEU A 336 -9.34 17.80 9.82
CA LEU A 336 -7.93 17.41 9.62
C LEU A 336 -6.95 18.48 10.16
N GLU A 337 -7.46 19.35 11.08
CA GLU A 337 -6.69 20.36 11.78
C GLU A 337 -5.82 19.72 12.86
N SER A 338 -4.53 19.80 12.67
CA SER A 338 -3.54 19.58 13.71
C SER A 338 -2.59 20.75 13.80
#